data_396789c058039ac706a0816cfe4918b6
#
_entry.id   396789c058039ac706a0816cfe4918b6
#
_cell.length_a   1.000
_cell.length_b   1.000
_cell.length_c   1.000
_cell.angle_alpha   90.00
_cell.angle_beta   90.00
_cell.angle_gamma   90.00
#
_symmetry.space_group_name_H-M   'P 1'
#
loop_
_entity.id
_entity.type
_entity.pdbx_description
1 polymer ?
#
loop_
_entity_poly.entity_id
_entity_poly.type
_entity_poly.pdbx_seq_one_letter_code
_entity_poly.pdbx_strand_id
1 'polypeptide(L)'
;MKDDRPPLSETCAVLKSRRLLAPALRLRALLATGLVAAVLPAQAQTIIDEWASIKAPPAPELKVVKVDAKESALLLLDFVKQNCSPRPRCVASLPKMQGLLERSRQAGMPVVYSIVTGQALTDVLPEVAPRAGEASVASGPDKFMNTDLDKILKERGVKTVIVAGTAAEGAVLNTAAAAALRGYKVIYLVDGASSVNPYSEQYTAWHLGNSPVVSRQVTLTRIDMVGF
;
A
#
# COMPACT_ATOMS: atom_id res chain seq x y z
N MET A 1 -47.55 4.74 0.81
CA MET A 1 -47.67 3.51 1.60
C MET A 1 -47.21 3.82 3.01
N LYS A 2 -48.08 3.53 3.97
CA LYS A 2 -48.19 4.02 5.33
C LYS A 2 -46.96 3.75 6.20
N ASP A 3 -46.59 4.79 6.95
CA ASP A 3 -45.69 4.78 8.08
C ASP A 3 -46.46 4.32 9.32
N ASP A 4 -46.04 3.21 9.95
CA ASP A 4 -46.58 2.68 11.18
C ASP A 4 -45.48 2.60 12.26
N ARG A 5 -45.42 3.65 13.11
CA ARG A 5 -44.71 3.61 14.39
C ARG A 5 -45.71 3.74 15.55
N PRO A 6 -45.66 2.87 16.57
CA PRO A 6 -46.54 2.97 17.72
C PRO A 6 -46.07 4.02 18.75
N PRO A 7 -46.98 4.59 19.56
CA PRO A 7 -46.72 5.67 20.50
C PRO A 7 -46.21 5.17 21.87
N LEU A 8 -45.38 5.99 22.47
CA LEU A 8 -44.89 5.85 23.86
C LEU A 8 -46.01 6.22 24.85
N SER A 9 -46.33 5.32 25.78
CA SER A 9 -47.25 5.57 26.88
C SER A 9 -46.53 6.12 28.12
N GLU A 10 -46.92 7.30 28.52
CA GLU A 10 -46.59 7.88 29.84
C GLU A 10 -47.35 7.13 30.94
N THR A 11 -46.68 6.80 32.02
CA THR A 11 -47.34 6.42 33.27
C THR A 11 -46.82 7.27 34.42
N CYS A 12 -47.64 8.22 34.84
CA CYS A 12 -47.45 9.08 36.00
C CYS A 12 -47.92 8.33 37.25
N ALA A 13 -47.06 8.16 38.23
CA ALA A 13 -47.43 7.65 39.55
C ALA A 13 -47.13 8.68 40.66
N VAL A 14 -48.19 9.25 41.18
CA VAL A 14 -48.27 10.13 42.36
C VAL A 14 -48.10 9.28 43.63
N LEU A 15 -47.17 9.63 44.50
CA LEU A 15 -47.10 9.08 45.86
C LEU A 15 -47.01 10.19 46.91
N LYS A 16 -48.01 10.09 47.79
CA LYS A 16 -48.39 10.99 48.88
C LYS A 16 -47.30 11.17 49.94
N SER A 17 -47.27 12.42 50.46
CA SER A 17 -46.54 12.84 51.63
C SER A 17 -46.95 12.13 52.94
N ARG A 18 -46.01 11.70 53.74
CA ARG A 18 -46.17 11.53 55.19
C ARG A 18 -45.04 12.31 55.90
N ARG A 19 -45.51 13.31 56.66
CA ARG A 19 -44.71 14.04 57.67
C ARG A 19 -44.50 13.12 58.86
N LEU A 20 -43.25 13.02 59.37
CA LEU A 20 -42.95 12.61 60.72
C LEU A 20 -41.79 13.48 61.27
N LEU A 21 -41.98 13.85 62.52
CA LEU A 21 -41.20 14.83 63.29
C LEU A 21 -39.73 14.46 63.47
N ALA A 22 -38.93 15.51 63.68
CA ALA A 22 -37.50 15.48 64.00
C ALA A 22 -37.23 14.96 65.46
N PRO A 23 -35.97 14.57 65.74
CA PRO A 23 -35.22 15.31 66.67
C PRO A 23 -33.84 15.79 66.25
N ALA A 24 -33.44 16.88 66.79
CA ALA A 24 -32.18 17.59 66.59
C ALA A 24 -30.94 16.71 66.85
N LEU A 25 -30.02 16.65 65.95
CA LEU A 25 -28.69 16.13 66.23
C LEU A 25 -27.62 17.02 65.54
N ARG A 26 -26.68 17.34 66.38
CA ARG A 26 -25.60 18.32 66.26
C ARG A 26 -24.85 18.28 64.91
N LEU A 27 -24.78 19.48 64.34
CA LEU A 27 -23.99 19.85 63.19
C LEU A 27 -22.48 19.65 63.45
N ARG A 28 -21.89 18.63 62.91
CA ARG A 28 -20.43 18.55 62.64
C ARG A 28 -20.20 18.88 61.21
N ALA A 29 -19.77 20.11 60.95
CA ALA A 29 -19.31 20.55 59.65
C ALA A 29 -18.03 19.79 59.27
N LEU A 30 -18.15 18.75 58.48
CA LEU A 30 -17.05 18.16 57.74
C LEU A 30 -16.89 18.98 56.44
N LEU A 31 -15.87 19.84 56.46
CA LEU A 31 -15.36 20.48 55.26
C LEU A 31 -14.82 19.36 54.32
N ALA A 32 -15.68 18.83 53.46
CA ALA A 32 -15.25 18.02 52.35
C ALA A 32 -14.68 18.99 51.31
N THR A 33 -13.36 19.17 51.29
CA THR A 33 -12.62 19.76 50.17
C THR A 33 -12.74 18.81 48.99
N GLY A 34 -13.79 19.04 48.19
CA GLY A 34 -13.94 18.36 46.90
C GLY A 34 -12.80 18.78 45.99
N LEU A 35 -11.85 17.86 45.78
CA LEU A 35 -10.85 17.99 44.72
C LEU A 35 -11.60 17.86 43.39
N VAL A 36 -11.98 19.00 42.80
CA VAL A 36 -12.48 19.04 41.42
C VAL A 36 -11.27 18.75 40.55
N ALA A 37 -11.09 17.46 40.18
CA ALA A 37 -10.18 17.09 39.11
C ALA A 37 -10.70 17.75 37.84
N ALA A 38 -10.06 18.82 37.41
CA ALA A 38 -10.30 19.43 36.13
C ALA A 38 -9.94 18.37 35.06
N VAL A 39 -10.94 17.73 34.50
CA VAL A 39 -10.80 16.90 33.31
C VAL A 39 -10.46 17.86 32.16
N LEU A 40 -9.17 18.10 31.95
CA LEU A 40 -8.72 18.78 30.72
C LEU A 40 -9.22 17.96 29.53
N PRO A 41 -9.89 18.58 28.57
CA PRO A 41 -10.23 17.87 27.37
C PRO A 41 -8.92 17.34 26.74
N ALA A 42 -8.82 16.02 26.61
CA ALA A 42 -7.73 15.41 25.83
C ALA A 42 -7.87 15.93 24.41
N GLN A 43 -7.04 16.91 24.05
CA GLN A 43 -6.95 17.35 22.67
C GLN A 43 -6.46 16.13 21.87
N ALA A 44 -7.24 15.73 20.86
CA ALA A 44 -6.84 14.66 19.98
C ALA A 44 -5.54 15.07 19.28
N GLN A 45 -4.45 14.36 19.58
CA GLN A 45 -3.17 14.56 18.92
C GLN A 45 -3.34 14.19 17.44
N THR A 46 -2.80 15.03 16.57
CA THR A 46 -2.78 14.81 15.14
C THR A 46 -1.42 14.26 14.72
N ILE A 47 -1.34 13.72 13.52
CA ILE A 47 -0.07 13.27 12.92
C ILE A 47 0.98 14.39 12.88
N ILE A 48 0.55 15.65 12.78
CA ILE A 48 1.45 16.81 12.77
C ILE A 48 2.15 16.98 14.12
N ASP A 49 1.42 16.77 15.21
CA ASP A 49 1.96 16.91 16.56
C ASP A 49 3.00 15.82 16.87
N GLU A 50 2.87 14.65 16.26
CA GLU A 50 3.75 13.49 16.45
C GLU A 50 4.81 13.30 15.36
N TRP A 51 4.80 14.14 14.32
CA TRP A 51 5.60 13.94 13.09
C TRP A 51 7.07 13.63 13.36
N ALA A 52 7.71 14.37 14.25
CA ALA A 52 9.14 14.20 14.54
C ALA A 52 9.45 13.00 15.46
N SER A 53 8.45 12.43 16.12
CA SER A 53 8.59 11.32 17.06
C SER A 53 8.32 9.95 16.43
N ILE A 54 7.74 9.91 15.21
CA ILE A 54 7.41 8.68 14.51
C ILE A 54 8.70 7.94 14.15
N LYS A 55 8.82 6.72 14.66
CA LYS A 55 9.92 5.83 14.29
C LYS A 55 9.60 5.09 13.01
N ALA A 56 10.60 4.95 12.15
CA ALA A 56 10.47 4.08 10.99
C ALA A 56 10.12 2.65 11.42
N PRO A 57 9.21 1.97 10.71
CA PRO A 57 8.90 0.58 10.99
C PRO A 57 10.13 -0.31 10.75
N PRO A 58 10.21 -1.49 11.38
CA PRO A 58 11.29 -2.44 11.11
C PRO A 58 11.28 -2.86 9.63
N ALA A 59 12.42 -3.35 9.16
CA ALA A 59 12.52 -3.91 7.82
C ALA A 59 11.50 -5.06 7.64
N PRO A 60 10.81 -5.14 6.48
CA PRO A 60 9.85 -6.19 6.23
C PRO A 60 10.53 -7.55 6.11
N GLU A 61 9.80 -8.61 6.46
CA GLU A 61 10.21 -9.97 6.15
C GLU A 61 10.17 -10.19 4.64
N LEU A 62 11.28 -10.62 4.05
CA LEU A 62 11.37 -10.96 2.63
C LEU A 62 11.25 -12.48 2.46
N LYS A 63 10.44 -12.91 1.48
CA LYS A 63 10.13 -14.33 1.27
C LYS A 63 10.77 -14.85 -0.01
N VAL A 64 11.33 -16.05 0.04
CA VAL A 64 11.66 -16.80 -1.17
C VAL A 64 10.35 -17.16 -1.88
N VAL A 65 10.28 -16.90 -3.17
CA VAL A 65 9.09 -17.16 -3.97
C VAL A 65 9.44 -18.07 -5.15
N LYS A 66 8.52 -19.00 -5.43
CA LYS A 66 8.53 -19.78 -6.67
C LYS A 66 7.22 -19.49 -7.39
N VAL A 67 7.31 -19.03 -8.64
CA VAL A 67 6.14 -18.69 -9.46
C VAL A 67 6.05 -19.60 -10.69
N ASP A 68 4.84 -19.83 -11.16
CA ASP A 68 4.63 -20.47 -12.46
C ASP A 68 4.84 -19.44 -13.57
N ALA A 69 5.84 -19.65 -14.39
CA ALA A 69 6.18 -18.74 -15.49
C ALA A 69 5.04 -18.57 -16.51
N LYS A 70 4.18 -19.60 -16.66
CA LYS A 70 3.05 -19.55 -17.61
C LYS A 70 1.88 -18.70 -17.09
N GLU A 71 1.74 -18.57 -15.78
CA GLU A 71 0.69 -17.77 -15.15
C GLU A 71 1.23 -16.47 -14.54
N SER A 72 2.47 -16.11 -14.82
CA SER A 72 3.13 -14.92 -14.30
C SER A 72 3.59 -14.00 -15.40
N ALA A 73 3.77 -12.71 -15.08
CA ALA A 73 4.38 -11.71 -15.95
C ALA A 73 5.38 -10.87 -15.17
N LEU A 74 6.50 -10.53 -15.82
CA LEU A 74 7.46 -9.54 -15.30
C LEU A 74 7.09 -8.15 -15.81
N LEU A 75 6.79 -7.23 -14.91
CA LEU A 75 6.51 -5.83 -15.21
C LEU A 75 7.76 -4.97 -14.94
N LEU A 76 8.35 -4.42 -15.99
CA LEU A 76 9.49 -3.51 -15.94
C LEU A 76 8.99 -2.06 -16.10
N LEU A 77 8.88 -1.36 -14.97
CA LEU A 77 8.23 -0.07 -14.93
C LEU A 77 9.25 1.07 -15.03
N ASP A 78 9.18 1.78 -16.15
CA ASP A 78 9.89 3.06 -16.40
C ASP A 78 11.42 3.00 -16.21
N PHE A 79 12.05 1.88 -16.56
CA PHE A 79 13.52 1.73 -16.59
C PHE A 79 14.14 2.50 -17.77
N VAL A 80 13.71 3.73 -17.97
CA VAL A 80 14.23 4.60 -19.02
C VAL A 80 15.35 5.49 -18.50
N LYS A 81 16.23 5.92 -19.39
CA LYS A 81 17.41 6.72 -19.05
C LYS A 81 17.08 7.93 -18.18
N GLN A 82 16.05 8.67 -18.54
CA GLN A 82 15.64 9.89 -17.82
C GLN A 82 15.20 9.62 -16.38
N ASN A 83 14.62 8.45 -16.13
CA ASN A 83 14.10 8.09 -14.82
C ASN A 83 15.12 7.31 -13.97
N CYS A 84 15.87 6.40 -14.55
CA CYS A 84 16.79 5.52 -13.83
C CYS A 84 18.16 6.17 -13.57
N SER A 85 18.77 6.80 -14.60
CA SER A 85 20.15 7.30 -14.47
C SER A 85 20.36 8.30 -13.32
N PRO A 86 19.41 9.17 -12.95
CA PRO A 86 19.57 10.05 -11.79
C PRO A 86 19.43 9.35 -10.43
N ARG A 87 19.12 8.05 -10.41
CA ARG A 87 18.85 7.26 -9.20
C ARG A 87 19.93 6.18 -9.02
N PRO A 88 20.95 6.39 -8.16
CA PRO A 88 22.07 5.44 -8.03
C PRO A 88 21.63 4.01 -7.71
N ARG A 89 20.54 3.82 -6.92
CA ARG A 89 20.03 2.48 -6.62
C ARG A 89 19.31 1.83 -7.81
N CYS A 90 18.71 2.63 -8.71
CA CYS A 90 18.20 2.08 -9.96
C CYS A 90 19.34 1.53 -10.79
N VAL A 91 20.39 2.33 -11.02
CA VAL A 91 21.56 1.90 -11.80
C VAL A 91 22.22 0.67 -11.16
N ALA A 92 22.37 0.64 -9.84
CA ALA A 92 22.94 -0.50 -9.12
C ALA A 92 22.09 -1.78 -9.21
N SER A 93 20.79 -1.69 -9.46
CA SER A 93 19.91 -2.85 -9.62
C SER A 93 19.99 -3.49 -11.01
N LEU A 94 20.45 -2.76 -12.03
CA LEU A 94 20.40 -3.19 -13.44
C LEU A 94 21.05 -4.56 -13.70
N PRO A 95 22.23 -4.90 -13.17
CA PRO A 95 22.83 -6.22 -13.44
C PRO A 95 21.95 -7.37 -12.92
N LYS A 96 21.34 -7.22 -11.73
CA LYS A 96 20.41 -8.22 -11.18
C LYS A 96 19.11 -8.28 -11.96
N MET A 97 18.59 -7.13 -12.36
CA MET A 97 17.37 -7.05 -13.19
C MET A 97 17.58 -7.68 -14.57
N GLN A 98 18.73 -7.47 -15.19
CA GLN A 98 19.11 -8.15 -16.43
C GLN A 98 19.10 -9.67 -16.25
N GLY A 99 19.71 -10.18 -15.18
CA GLY A 99 19.71 -11.61 -14.87
C GLY A 99 18.30 -12.18 -14.65
N LEU A 100 17.41 -11.46 -13.96
CA LEU A 100 16.03 -11.87 -13.78
C LEU A 100 15.27 -11.86 -15.10
N LEU A 101 15.42 -10.80 -15.90
CA LEU A 101 14.79 -10.65 -17.21
C LEU A 101 15.16 -11.81 -18.15
N GLU A 102 16.45 -12.16 -18.22
CA GLU A 102 16.90 -13.29 -19.07
C GLU A 102 16.32 -14.64 -18.59
N ARG A 103 16.31 -14.89 -17.28
CA ARG A 103 15.66 -16.10 -16.72
C ARG A 103 14.17 -16.12 -17.02
N SER A 104 13.47 -14.99 -16.88
CA SER A 104 12.03 -14.88 -17.20
C SER A 104 11.77 -15.21 -18.67
N ARG A 105 12.57 -14.68 -19.57
CA ARG A 105 12.50 -14.97 -21.02
C ARG A 105 12.76 -16.44 -21.34
N GLN A 106 13.79 -17.03 -20.73
CA GLN A 106 14.12 -18.45 -20.87
C GLN A 106 13.00 -19.37 -20.38
N ALA A 107 12.29 -18.96 -19.32
CA ALA A 107 11.13 -19.67 -18.80
C ALA A 107 9.83 -19.43 -19.60
N GLY A 108 9.87 -18.60 -20.65
CA GLY A 108 8.71 -18.25 -21.45
C GLY A 108 7.71 -17.33 -20.74
N MET A 109 8.15 -16.66 -19.68
CA MET A 109 7.32 -15.71 -18.93
C MET A 109 7.08 -14.45 -19.76
N PRO A 110 5.83 -13.97 -19.88
CA PRO A 110 5.54 -12.67 -20.47
C PRO A 110 6.29 -11.54 -19.77
N VAL A 111 6.90 -10.67 -20.57
CA VAL A 111 7.51 -9.42 -20.10
C VAL A 111 6.68 -8.26 -20.64
N VAL A 112 6.35 -7.32 -19.76
CA VAL A 112 5.62 -6.11 -20.13
C VAL A 112 6.39 -4.90 -19.63
N TYR A 113 6.61 -3.98 -20.53
CA TYR A 113 7.29 -2.72 -20.25
C TYR A 113 6.30 -1.60 -20.00
N SER A 114 6.70 -0.63 -19.20
CA SER A 114 6.04 0.65 -19.20
C SER A 114 7.01 1.78 -19.42
N ILE A 115 6.48 2.86 -19.98
CA ILE A 115 7.12 4.15 -20.09
C ILE A 115 6.15 5.23 -19.63
N VAL A 116 6.69 6.40 -19.26
CA VAL A 116 5.85 7.57 -19.01
C VAL A 116 5.34 8.13 -20.34
N THR A 117 4.10 8.61 -20.37
CA THR A 117 3.55 9.26 -21.57
C THR A 117 4.49 10.33 -22.10
N GLY A 118 4.80 10.27 -23.40
CA GLY A 118 5.74 11.16 -24.08
C GLY A 118 7.20 10.65 -24.11
N GLN A 119 7.52 9.54 -23.46
CA GLN A 119 8.81 8.84 -23.62
C GLN A 119 8.71 7.76 -24.70
N ALA A 120 9.85 7.25 -25.15
CA ALA A 120 9.93 6.20 -26.16
C ALA A 120 10.52 4.91 -25.58
N LEU A 121 10.14 3.74 -26.16
CA LEU A 121 10.73 2.45 -25.77
C LEU A 121 12.24 2.37 -26.02
N THR A 122 12.75 3.16 -26.97
CA THR A 122 14.17 3.31 -27.25
C THR A 122 14.94 4.01 -26.12
N ASP A 123 14.23 4.64 -25.17
CA ASP A 123 14.82 5.26 -23.98
C ASP A 123 15.09 4.26 -22.86
N VAL A 124 14.54 3.02 -22.97
CA VAL A 124 14.79 1.95 -22.01
C VAL A 124 16.26 1.59 -22.00
N LEU A 125 16.82 1.45 -20.80
CA LEU A 125 18.25 1.18 -20.62
C LEU A 125 18.66 -0.15 -21.27
N PRO A 126 19.85 -0.23 -21.89
CA PRO A 126 20.30 -1.39 -22.66
C PRO A 126 20.28 -2.70 -21.88
N GLU A 127 20.58 -2.67 -20.58
CA GLU A 127 20.65 -3.86 -19.71
C GLU A 127 19.29 -4.55 -19.58
N VAL A 128 18.21 -3.80 -19.75
CA VAL A 128 16.82 -4.30 -19.64
C VAL A 128 15.99 -3.97 -20.88
N ALA A 129 16.64 -3.76 -22.02
CA ALA A 129 15.95 -3.36 -23.25
C ALA A 129 14.91 -4.39 -23.71
N PRO A 130 13.76 -3.93 -24.26
CA PRO A 130 12.73 -4.80 -24.78
C PRO A 130 13.18 -5.54 -26.03
N ARG A 131 12.65 -6.76 -26.22
CA ARG A 131 12.78 -7.54 -27.46
C ARG A 131 11.53 -7.37 -28.34
N ALA A 132 11.70 -7.63 -29.62
CA ALA A 132 10.56 -7.64 -30.54
C ALA A 132 9.46 -8.60 -30.05
N GLY A 133 8.21 -8.14 -30.04
CA GLY A 133 7.05 -8.90 -29.57
C GLY A 133 6.76 -8.78 -28.06
N GLU A 134 7.64 -8.19 -27.27
CA GLU A 134 7.32 -7.88 -25.87
C GLU A 134 6.38 -6.68 -25.81
N ALA A 135 5.36 -6.79 -24.95
CA ALA A 135 4.32 -5.78 -24.85
C ALA A 135 4.78 -4.55 -24.07
N SER A 136 4.19 -3.41 -24.37
CA SER A 136 4.44 -2.18 -23.65
C SER A 136 3.20 -1.31 -23.50
N VAL A 137 3.18 -0.49 -22.45
CA VAL A 137 2.15 0.52 -22.20
C VAL A 137 2.79 1.85 -21.85
N ALA A 138 2.09 2.95 -22.13
CA ALA A 138 2.53 4.30 -21.78
C ALA A 138 1.43 4.98 -20.96
N SER A 139 1.75 5.40 -19.72
CA SER A 139 0.79 6.13 -18.89
C SER A 139 1.48 6.90 -17.76
N GLY A 140 0.67 7.53 -16.90
CA GLY A 140 1.08 8.10 -15.63
C GLY A 140 1.51 7.04 -14.60
N PRO A 141 1.41 7.32 -13.29
CA PRO A 141 1.91 6.42 -12.25
C PRO A 141 1.22 5.05 -12.20
N ASP A 142 -0.10 4.99 -12.36
CA ASP A 142 -0.81 3.70 -12.48
C ASP A 142 -0.79 3.23 -13.93
N LYS A 143 -0.09 2.11 -14.19
CA LYS A 143 0.07 1.57 -15.55
C LYS A 143 -1.16 0.84 -16.07
N PHE A 144 -2.15 0.60 -15.22
CA PHE A 144 -3.47 0.12 -15.67
C PHE A 144 -4.39 1.25 -16.14
N MET A 145 -4.13 2.48 -15.68
CA MET A 145 -5.01 3.61 -15.99
C MET A 145 -4.91 4.03 -17.46
N ASN A 146 -6.03 3.92 -18.17
CA ASN A 146 -6.16 4.29 -19.60
C ASN A 146 -5.17 3.56 -20.50
N THR A 147 -4.84 2.29 -20.19
CA THR A 147 -3.98 1.43 -21.01
C THR A 147 -4.59 0.04 -21.18
N ASP A 148 -4.04 -0.74 -22.10
CA ASP A 148 -4.42 -2.14 -22.31
C ASP A 148 -3.71 -3.13 -21.35
N LEU A 149 -3.03 -2.69 -20.29
CA LEU A 149 -2.24 -3.59 -19.43
C LEU A 149 -3.08 -4.75 -18.90
N ASP A 150 -4.26 -4.47 -18.36
CA ASP A 150 -5.14 -5.51 -17.82
C ASP A 150 -5.58 -6.53 -18.89
N LYS A 151 -5.89 -6.05 -20.10
CA LYS A 151 -6.22 -6.87 -21.26
C LYS A 151 -5.02 -7.75 -21.66
N ILE A 152 -3.83 -7.15 -21.78
CA ILE A 152 -2.58 -7.86 -22.12
C ILE A 152 -2.29 -8.99 -21.14
N LEU A 153 -2.48 -8.75 -19.86
CA LEU A 153 -2.24 -9.76 -18.82
C LEU A 153 -3.29 -10.87 -18.86
N LYS A 154 -4.56 -10.53 -18.98
CA LYS A 154 -5.68 -11.49 -19.02
C LYS A 154 -5.64 -12.39 -20.27
N GLU A 155 -5.36 -11.85 -21.44
CA GLU A 155 -5.23 -12.62 -22.69
C GLU A 155 -4.10 -13.64 -22.64
N ARG A 156 -3.09 -13.43 -21.77
CA ARG A 156 -1.99 -14.36 -21.53
C ARG A 156 -2.20 -15.27 -20.32
N GLY A 157 -3.39 -15.25 -19.70
CA GLY A 157 -3.70 -16.08 -18.53
C GLY A 157 -2.92 -15.73 -17.27
N VAL A 158 -2.38 -14.50 -17.18
CA VAL A 158 -1.56 -14.06 -16.05
C VAL A 158 -2.41 -13.92 -14.78
N LYS A 159 -1.95 -14.52 -13.69
CA LYS A 159 -2.52 -14.43 -12.35
C LYS A 159 -1.58 -13.75 -11.37
N THR A 160 -0.28 -13.74 -11.67
CA THR A 160 0.77 -13.18 -10.81
C THR A 160 1.60 -12.17 -11.60
N VAL A 161 1.86 -11.01 -11.01
CA VAL A 161 2.76 -10.02 -11.59
C VAL A 161 3.97 -9.81 -10.69
N ILE A 162 5.17 -9.84 -11.28
CA ILE A 162 6.43 -9.49 -10.63
C ILE A 162 6.72 -8.05 -10.99
N VAL A 163 6.83 -7.16 -10.00
CA VAL A 163 6.89 -5.71 -10.23
C VAL A 163 8.22 -5.14 -9.79
N ALA A 164 8.89 -4.45 -10.70
CA ALA A 164 10.11 -3.68 -10.47
C ALA A 164 10.08 -2.38 -11.25
N GLY A 165 10.87 -1.38 -10.85
CA GLY A 165 10.97 -0.13 -11.61
C GLY A 165 11.27 1.11 -10.80
N THR A 166 10.96 2.26 -11.39
CA THR A 166 11.19 3.59 -10.82
C THR A 166 10.13 4.61 -11.27
N ALA A 167 9.60 5.51 -10.42
CA ALA A 167 9.94 5.65 -9.02
C ALA A 167 9.14 4.66 -8.16
N ALA A 168 9.74 4.21 -7.04
CA ALA A 168 9.12 3.27 -6.12
C ALA A 168 7.75 3.77 -5.65
N GLU A 169 7.64 5.00 -5.16
CA GLU A 169 6.40 5.65 -4.70
C GLU A 169 5.46 6.10 -5.82
N GLY A 170 5.96 6.12 -7.05
CA GLY A 170 5.22 6.49 -8.26
C GLY A 170 4.70 5.28 -9.01
N ALA A 171 5.37 4.94 -10.14
CA ALA A 171 4.95 3.87 -11.03
C ALA A 171 4.81 2.52 -10.31
N VAL A 172 5.76 2.17 -9.45
CA VAL A 172 5.80 0.87 -8.79
C VAL A 172 4.67 0.72 -7.78
N LEU A 173 4.55 1.65 -6.82
CA LEU A 173 3.51 1.60 -5.80
C LEU A 173 2.10 1.59 -6.40
N ASN A 174 1.82 2.54 -7.31
CA ASN A 174 0.49 2.68 -7.87
C ASN A 174 0.11 1.48 -8.75
N THR A 175 1.04 0.96 -9.57
CA THR A 175 0.76 -0.21 -10.40
C THR A 175 0.63 -1.50 -9.58
N ALA A 176 1.48 -1.71 -8.57
CA ALA A 176 1.40 -2.87 -7.69
C ALA A 176 0.10 -2.89 -6.88
N ALA A 177 -0.30 -1.74 -6.31
CA ALA A 177 -1.57 -1.61 -5.60
C ALA A 177 -2.77 -1.82 -6.53
N ALA A 178 -2.75 -1.23 -7.73
CA ALA A 178 -3.79 -1.40 -8.73
C ALA A 178 -3.91 -2.85 -9.22
N ALA A 179 -2.81 -3.59 -9.36
CA ALA A 179 -2.79 -5.01 -9.67
C ALA A 179 -3.43 -5.83 -8.54
N ALA A 180 -3.02 -5.58 -7.29
CA ALA A 180 -3.57 -6.25 -6.11
C ALA A 180 -5.09 -6.06 -5.97
N LEU A 181 -5.58 -4.83 -6.19
CA LEU A 181 -7.01 -4.50 -6.16
C LEU A 181 -7.80 -5.15 -7.30
N ARG A 182 -7.16 -5.53 -8.42
CA ARG A 182 -7.74 -6.29 -9.52
C ARG A 182 -7.69 -7.80 -9.31
N GLY A 183 -7.13 -8.26 -8.18
CA GLY A 183 -7.05 -9.67 -7.81
C GLY A 183 -5.79 -10.40 -8.29
N TYR A 184 -4.84 -9.72 -8.91
CA TYR A 184 -3.53 -10.31 -9.21
C TYR A 184 -2.75 -10.57 -7.91
N LYS A 185 -2.02 -11.67 -7.85
CA LYS A 185 -0.92 -11.82 -6.90
C LYS A 185 0.22 -10.92 -7.35
N VAL A 186 0.82 -10.20 -6.42
CA VAL A 186 1.90 -9.26 -6.69
C VAL A 186 3.16 -9.70 -5.97
N ILE A 187 4.22 -9.92 -6.71
CA ILE A 187 5.57 -10.13 -6.18
C ILE A 187 6.32 -8.81 -6.33
N TYR A 188 6.53 -8.12 -5.22
CA TYR A 188 7.23 -6.85 -5.21
C TYR A 188 8.72 -7.04 -4.92
N LEU A 189 9.56 -6.62 -5.86
CA LEU A 189 11.02 -6.71 -5.75
C LEU A 189 11.56 -5.48 -5.01
N VAL A 190 11.82 -5.63 -3.72
CA VAL A 190 12.26 -4.50 -2.87
C VAL A 190 13.59 -3.91 -3.35
N ASP A 191 14.52 -4.75 -3.81
CA ASP A 191 15.80 -4.32 -4.38
C ASP A 191 15.76 -4.10 -5.91
N GLY A 192 14.60 -4.28 -6.52
CA GLY A 192 14.32 -3.98 -7.93
C GLY A 192 13.52 -2.69 -8.13
N ALA A 193 13.16 -2.00 -7.04
CA ALA A 193 12.46 -0.72 -7.07
C ALA A 193 13.35 0.38 -6.48
N SER A 194 13.27 1.58 -7.05
CA SER A 194 14.14 2.69 -6.64
C SER A 194 13.45 4.04 -6.69
N SER A 195 13.92 4.95 -5.85
CA SER A 195 13.52 6.34 -5.83
C SER A 195 14.71 7.27 -5.62
N VAL A 196 14.49 8.57 -5.69
CA VAL A 196 15.48 9.58 -5.28
C VAL A 196 15.67 9.54 -3.76
N ASN A 197 14.57 9.39 -3.02
CA ASN A 197 14.58 9.40 -1.57
C ASN A 197 14.45 7.97 -1.00
N PRO A 198 15.39 7.51 -0.11
CA PRO A 198 15.27 6.22 0.55
C PRO A 198 13.98 6.00 1.34
N TYR A 199 13.42 7.06 1.92
CA TYR A 199 12.14 6.99 2.62
C TYR A 199 11.00 6.56 1.68
N SER A 200 11.00 7.04 0.44
CA SER A 200 10.00 6.65 -0.55
C SER A 200 10.06 5.15 -0.86
N GLU A 201 11.26 4.57 -0.94
CA GLU A 201 11.44 3.12 -1.13
C GLU A 201 10.96 2.34 0.09
N GLN A 202 11.32 2.79 1.30
CA GLN A 202 10.88 2.20 2.56
C GLN A 202 9.35 2.29 2.71
N TYR A 203 8.77 3.46 2.44
CA TYR A 203 7.32 3.68 2.48
C TYR A 203 6.60 2.76 1.49
N THR A 204 7.11 2.62 0.27
CA THR A 204 6.51 1.74 -0.74
C THR A 204 6.48 0.29 -0.26
N ALA A 205 7.58 -0.22 0.28
CA ALA A 205 7.64 -1.58 0.84
C ALA A 205 6.67 -1.73 2.02
N TRP A 206 6.65 -0.77 2.94
CA TRP A 206 5.74 -0.78 4.08
C TRP A 206 4.28 -0.72 3.62
N HIS A 207 3.94 0.18 2.72
CA HIS A 207 2.58 0.35 2.20
C HIS A 207 2.07 -0.95 1.57
N LEU A 208 2.84 -1.51 0.64
CA LEU A 208 2.44 -2.73 -0.07
C LEU A 208 2.30 -3.93 0.88
N GLY A 209 3.12 -4.00 1.92
CA GLY A 209 3.07 -5.07 2.91
C GLY A 209 2.01 -4.90 4.01
N ASN A 210 1.43 -3.70 4.19
CA ASN A 210 0.55 -3.41 5.33
C ASN A 210 -0.81 -2.80 4.95
N SER A 211 -0.98 -2.24 3.75
CA SER A 211 -2.24 -1.62 3.35
C SER A 211 -3.39 -2.62 3.34
N PRO A 212 -4.55 -2.27 3.91
CA PRO A 212 -5.75 -3.11 3.86
C PRO A 212 -6.07 -3.54 2.42
N VAL A 213 -6.50 -4.80 2.26
CA VAL A 213 -6.83 -5.44 0.98
C VAL A 213 -5.58 -5.70 0.11
N VAL A 214 -4.77 -4.68 -0.19
CA VAL A 214 -3.56 -4.78 -1.03
C VAL A 214 -2.57 -5.80 -0.47
N SER A 215 -2.22 -5.70 0.81
CA SER A 215 -1.20 -6.56 1.44
C SER A 215 -1.52 -8.07 1.38
N ARG A 216 -2.80 -8.43 1.25
CA ARG A 216 -3.23 -9.83 1.12
C ARG A 216 -2.80 -10.45 -0.21
N GLN A 217 -2.55 -9.63 -1.21
CA GLN A 217 -2.13 -10.05 -2.56
C GLN A 217 -0.64 -9.85 -2.80
N VAL A 218 0.07 -9.13 -1.91
CA VAL A 218 1.46 -8.75 -2.12
C VAL A 218 2.42 -9.63 -1.32
N THR A 219 3.46 -10.11 -1.97
CA THR A 219 4.62 -10.74 -1.35
C THR A 219 5.85 -9.88 -1.61
N LEU A 220 6.54 -9.50 -0.53
CA LEU A 220 7.80 -8.76 -0.60
C LEU A 220 8.95 -9.75 -0.72
N THR A 221 9.84 -9.50 -1.68
CA THR A 221 10.99 -10.38 -1.95
C THR A 221 12.17 -9.59 -2.52
N ARG A 222 13.24 -10.28 -2.86
CA ARG A 222 14.41 -9.74 -3.59
C ARG A 222 14.53 -10.41 -4.95
N ILE A 223 15.26 -9.77 -5.84
CA ILE A 223 15.49 -10.26 -7.21
C ILE A 223 16.10 -11.68 -7.20
N ASP A 224 17.05 -11.95 -6.30
CA ASP A 224 17.75 -13.22 -6.17
C ASP A 224 16.95 -14.32 -5.44
N MET A 225 15.80 -13.96 -4.86
CA MET A 225 14.90 -14.89 -4.16
C MET A 225 13.70 -15.33 -5.02
N VAL A 226 13.67 -14.93 -6.30
CA VAL A 226 12.63 -15.35 -7.26
C VAL A 226 13.12 -16.55 -8.07
N GLY A 227 12.37 -17.66 -7.98
CA GLY A 227 12.54 -18.87 -8.79
C GLY A 227 11.32 -19.15 -9.69
N PHE A 228 11.51 -19.93 -10.72
CA PHE A 228 10.49 -20.37 -11.69
C PHE A 228 10.41 -21.90 -11.74
#